data_1cefdd99ed2e78bdb5398d9302ed4a93
#
_entry.id   1cefdd99ed2e78bdb5398d9302ed4a93
#
_cell.length_a   1.000
_cell.length_b   1.000
_cell.length_c   1.000
_cell.angle_alpha   90.00
_cell.angle_beta   90.00
_cell.angle_gamma   90.00
#
_symmetry.space_group_name_H-M   'P 1'
#
loop_
_entity.id
_entity.type
_entity.pdbx_description
1 polymer ?
#
loop_
_entity_poly.entity_id
_entity_poly.type
_entity_poly.pdbx_seq_one_letter_code
_entity_poly.pdbx_strand_id
1 'polypeptide(L)'
;MIRQSRSEGIVTLVLDNPGQANALTAPMLTELCAAFEAASADPEVRGVLLTSAGEKGFSAGMDTAQFDHASPVRAGETIARLGRVCEAVKACAVPVAVALRGYCIGGALEIAAAADFRVGGERSWYSMPEVRIGIPSVLEAANLHRLMGWTKAAELILTARRFSAQEMERCGFLTALVPDAEAESRALALLLETALADREVLAQQKRLFRTWQNTFEREAVADSRKEFALAFARREG
;
A
#
# COMPACT_ATOMS: atom_id res chain seq x y z
N MET A 1 -10.29 8.31 11.60
CA MET A 1 -11.27 8.69 10.53
C MET A 1 -10.54 8.65 9.19
N ILE A 2 -11.21 8.21 8.14
CA ILE A 2 -10.73 8.30 6.75
C ILE A 2 -11.53 9.39 6.06
N ARG A 3 -10.86 10.46 5.59
CA ARG A 3 -11.52 11.44 4.73
C ARG A 3 -11.41 10.98 3.28
N GLN A 4 -12.46 11.24 2.50
CA GLN A 4 -12.52 10.87 1.10
C GLN A 4 -12.89 12.07 0.24
N SER A 5 -12.28 12.16 -0.93
CA SER A 5 -12.64 13.09 -1.99
C SER A 5 -12.43 12.44 -3.35
N ARG A 6 -13.03 13.00 -4.40
CA ARG A 6 -12.88 12.50 -5.77
C ARG A 6 -12.68 13.67 -6.74
N SER A 7 -11.72 13.53 -7.62
CA SER A 7 -11.48 14.46 -8.73
C SER A 7 -10.89 13.69 -9.91
N GLU A 8 -11.31 13.98 -11.11
CA GLU A 8 -10.80 13.38 -12.38
C GLU A 8 -10.78 11.83 -12.36
N GLY A 9 -11.77 11.21 -11.73
CA GLY A 9 -11.83 9.76 -11.59
C GLY A 9 -10.87 9.18 -10.54
N ILE A 10 -10.06 10.00 -9.87
CA ILE A 10 -9.18 9.55 -8.78
C ILE A 10 -9.87 9.77 -7.43
N VAL A 11 -9.97 8.71 -6.64
CA VAL A 11 -10.42 8.77 -5.24
C VAL A 11 -9.19 9.03 -4.37
N THR A 12 -9.23 10.09 -3.57
CA THR A 12 -8.20 10.38 -2.57
C THR A 12 -8.71 9.96 -1.19
N LEU A 13 -7.98 9.06 -0.54
CA LEU A 13 -8.19 8.60 0.83
C LEU A 13 -7.13 9.23 1.73
N VAL A 14 -7.57 9.87 2.81
CA VAL A 14 -6.69 10.58 3.74
C VAL A 14 -6.79 9.95 5.12
N LEU A 15 -5.67 9.42 5.64
CA LEU A 15 -5.58 9.05 7.05
C LEU A 15 -5.65 10.32 7.90
N ASP A 16 -6.74 10.51 8.64
CA ASP A 16 -6.99 11.76 9.37
C ASP A 16 -7.10 11.52 10.88
N ASN A 17 -5.95 11.33 11.50
CA ASN A 17 -5.77 11.23 12.95
C ASN A 17 -4.42 11.85 13.38
N PRO A 18 -4.09 13.09 12.93
CA PRO A 18 -2.76 13.68 13.14
C PRO A 18 -2.42 13.91 14.61
N GLY A 19 -3.43 14.06 15.47
CA GLY A 19 -3.25 14.17 16.93
C GLY A 19 -2.65 12.92 17.59
N GLN A 20 -2.84 11.76 16.97
CA GLN A 20 -2.25 10.47 17.36
C GLN A 20 -1.29 9.94 16.30
N ALA A 21 -0.53 10.82 15.65
CA ALA A 21 0.46 10.44 14.64
C ALA A 21 -0.10 9.58 13.49
N ASN A 22 -1.36 9.73 13.13
CA ASN A 22 -2.10 8.90 12.19
C ASN A 22 -2.01 7.40 12.51
N ALA A 23 -1.97 7.04 13.80
CA ALA A 23 -1.98 5.64 14.25
C ALA A 23 -3.25 4.94 13.73
N LEU A 24 -3.06 3.72 13.24
CA LEU A 24 -4.09 2.91 12.60
C LEU A 24 -4.96 2.23 13.68
N THR A 25 -6.12 2.80 13.95
CA THR A 25 -7.10 2.24 14.88
C THR A 25 -8.00 1.22 14.17
N ALA A 26 -8.67 0.34 14.93
CA ALA A 26 -9.59 -0.63 14.36
C ALA A 26 -10.72 -0.01 13.52
N PRO A 27 -11.37 1.10 13.92
CA PRO A 27 -12.33 1.79 13.06
C PRO A 27 -11.70 2.31 11.76
N MET A 28 -10.52 2.94 11.81
CA MET A 28 -9.83 3.43 10.62
C MET A 28 -9.50 2.30 9.64
N LEU A 29 -9.05 1.15 10.12
CA LEU A 29 -8.77 -0.01 9.25
C LEU A 29 -10.04 -0.52 8.58
N THR A 30 -11.17 -0.54 9.31
CA THR A 30 -12.47 -0.94 8.75
C THR A 30 -12.94 0.06 7.69
N GLU A 31 -12.88 1.36 7.98
CA GLU A 31 -13.23 2.43 7.04
C GLU A 31 -12.35 2.38 5.79
N LEU A 32 -11.04 2.17 5.97
CA LEU A 32 -10.08 2.13 4.87
C LEU A 32 -10.30 0.91 3.95
N CYS A 33 -10.56 -0.27 4.53
CA CYS A 33 -10.90 -1.46 3.77
C CYS A 33 -12.16 -1.23 2.92
N ALA A 34 -13.25 -0.75 3.53
CA ALA A 34 -14.49 -0.45 2.84
C ALA A 34 -14.32 0.62 1.73
N ALA A 35 -13.45 1.61 1.95
CA ALA A 35 -13.16 2.65 0.96
C ALA A 35 -12.44 2.08 -0.28
N PHE A 36 -11.46 1.19 -0.11
CA PHE A 36 -10.81 0.50 -1.23
C PHE A 36 -11.76 -0.42 -1.98
N GLU A 37 -12.61 -1.17 -1.26
CA GLU A 37 -13.63 -2.04 -1.87
C GLU A 37 -14.64 -1.22 -2.69
N ALA A 38 -15.12 -0.10 -2.15
CA ALA A 38 -16.03 0.80 -2.86
C ALA A 38 -15.40 1.40 -4.12
N ALA A 39 -14.15 1.90 -4.02
CA ALA A 39 -13.41 2.43 -5.16
C ALA A 39 -13.15 1.35 -6.22
N SER A 40 -12.88 0.12 -5.82
CA SER A 40 -12.70 -1.01 -6.72
C SER A 40 -13.97 -1.37 -7.49
N ALA A 41 -15.13 -1.26 -6.84
CA ALA A 41 -16.44 -1.59 -7.42
C ALA A 41 -17.02 -0.49 -8.32
N ASP A 42 -16.63 0.77 -8.12
CA ASP A 42 -17.16 1.92 -8.89
C ASP A 42 -16.51 1.98 -10.29
N PRO A 43 -17.29 1.82 -11.39
CA PRO A 43 -16.76 1.84 -12.75
C PRO A 43 -16.16 3.18 -13.18
N GLU A 44 -16.57 4.26 -12.52
CA GLU A 44 -16.07 5.61 -12.82
C GLU A 44 -14.73 5.93 -12.12
N VAL A 45 -14.29 5.08 -11.19
CA VAL A 45 -13.00 5.25 -10.51
C VAL A 45 -11.88 4.70 -11.39
N ARG A 46 -10.83 5.49 -11.56
CA ARG A 46 -9.67 5.21 -12.41
C ARG A 46 -8.38 4.98 -11.60
N GLY A 47 -8.35 5.41 -10.35
CA GLY A 47 -7.23 5.20 -9.44
C GLY A 47 -7.55 5.62 -8.02
N VAL A 48 -6.73 5.19 -7.07
CA VAL A 48 -6.84 5.57 -5.65
C VAL A 48 -5.53 6.15 -5.17
N LEU A 49 -5.57 7.37 -4.64
CA LEU A 49 -4.46 8.00 -3.93
C LEU A 49 -4.68 7.84 -2.43
N LEU A 50 -3.73 7.21 -1.74
CA LEU A 50 -3.70 7.18 -0.28
C LEU A 50 -2.65 8.17 0.23
N THR A 51 -3.07 9.06 1.12
CA THR A 51 -2.22 10.06 1.78
C THR A 51 -2.61 10.24 3.24
N SER A 52 -2.05 11.21 3.92
CA SER A 52 -2.33 11.48 5.34
C SER A 52 -2.44 12.96 5.66
N ALA A 53 -3.26 13.28 6.66
CA ALA A 53 -3.37 14.62 7.22
C ALA A 53 -2.19 14.95 8.15
N GLY A 54 -1.91 16.24 8.29
CA GLY A 54 -0.85 16.75 9.16
C GLY A 54 0.51 16.77 8.48
N GLU A 55 1.49 17.41 9.15
CA GLU A 55 2.81 17.68 8.57
C GLU A 55 3.91 16.72 9.05
N LYS A 56 3.64 15.96 10.13
CA LYS A 56 4.68 15.16 10.81
C LYS A 56 5.03 13.86 10.08
N GLY A 57 4.04 13.21 9.47
CA GLY A 57 4.29 11.93 8.82
C GLY A 57 3.04 11.25 8.29
N PHE A 58 3.27 10.20 7.51
CA PHE A 58 2.19 9.41 6.93
C PHE A 58 1.41 8.68 8.02
N SER A 59 2.05 7.77 8.75
CA SER A 59 1.44 7.07 9.89
C SER A 59 2.50 6.38 10.75
N ALA A 60 2.28 6.40 12.06
CA ALA A 60 3.09 5.67 13.05
C ALA A 60 2.81 4.15 13.08
N GLY A 61 1.94 3.64 12.20
CA GLY A 61 1.57 2.23 12.18
C GLY A 61 0.37 1.92 13.06
N MET A 62 0.27 0.66 13.48
CA MET A 62 -0.83 0.22 14.33
C MET A 62 -0.86 0.98 15.67
N ASP A 63 -2.04 1.35 16.11
CA ASP A 63 -2.24 1.80 17.48
C ASP A 63 -1.91 0.66 18.44
N THR A 64 -0.79 0.79 19.16
CA THR A 64 -0.27 -0.27 20.03
C THR A 64 -1.18 -0.57 21.22
N ALA A 65 -2.00 0.38 21.65
CA ALA A 65 -2.99 0.15 22.71
C ALA A 65 -3.98 -0.98 22.39
N GLN A 66 -4.17 -1.30 21.11
CA GLN A 66 -5.01 -2.43 20.69
C GLN A 66 -4.43 -3.80 21.08
N PHE A 67 -3.13 -3.86 21.39
CA PHE A 67 -2.44 -5.09 21.81
C PHE A 67 -2.23 -5.19 23.32
N ASP A 68 -2.54 -4.13 24.07
CA ASP A 68 -2.38 -4.13 25.52
C ASP A 68 -3.24 -5.23 26.16
N HIS A 69 -2.59 -6.12 26.91
CA HIS A 69 -3.25 -7.27 27.54
C HIS A 69 -4.10 -8.15 26.60
N ALA A 70 -3.83 -8.10 25.29
CA ALA A 70 -4.57 -8.89 24.33
C ALA A 70 -4.24 -10.39 24.47
N SER A 71 -5.27 -11.23 24.48
CA SER A 71 -5.07 -12.68 24.31
C SER A 71 -4.53 -12.97 22.89
N PRO A 72 -3.89 -14.15 22.66
CA PRO A 72 -3.42 -14.53 21.34
C PRO A 72 -4.51 -14.44 20.26
N VAL A 73 -5.76 -14.79 20.59
CA VAL A 73 -6.90 -14.70 19.68
C VAL A 73 -7.19 -13.23 19.31
N ARG A 74 -7.30 -12.34 20.29
CA ARG A 74 -7.53 -10.91 20.04
C ARG A 74 -6.39 -10.26 19.26
N ALA A 75 -5.14 -10.60 19.57
CA ALA A 75 -4.00 -10.11 18.81
C ALA A 75 -4.07 -10.56 17.35
N GLY A 76 -4.41 -11.83 17.10
CA GLY A 76 -4.65 -12.38 15.75
C GLY A 76 -5.77 -11.66 15.01
N GLU A 77 -6.91 -11.39 15.66
CA GLU A 77 -8.02 -10.64 15.07
C GLU A 77 -7.63 -9.19 14.73
N THR A 78 -6.84 -8.56 15.60
CA THR A 78 -6.38 -7.18 15.40
C THR A 78 -5.47 -7.08 14.19
N ILE A 79 -4.48 -7.97 14.07
CA ILE A 79 -3.58 -7.96 12.92
C ILE A 79 -4.28 -8.39 11.63
N ALA A 80 -5.29 -9.27 11.70
CA ALA A 80 -6.08 -9.64 10.55
C ALA A 80 -6.87 -8.46 9.93
N ARG A 81 -7.21 -7.42 10.71
CA ARG A 81 -7.82 -6.20 10.17
C ARG A 81 -6.85 -5.45 9.26
N LEU A 82 -5.59 -5.32 9.66
CA LEU A 82 -4.54 -4.75 8.80
C LEU A 82 -4.35 -5.59 7.54
N GLY A 83 -4.31 -6.92 7.70
CA GLY A 83 -4.20 -7.85 6.57
C GLY A 83 -5.32 -7.65 5.53
N ARG A 84 -6.56 -7.45 5.98
CA ARG A 84 -7.69 -7.16 5.07
C ARG A 84 -7.49 -5.85 4.30
N VAL A 85 -6.96 -4.80 4.92
CA VAL A 85 -6.63 -3.56 4.22
C VAL A 85 -5.58 -3.81 3.14
N CYS A 86 -4.48 -4.50 3.48
CA CYS A 86 -3.44 -4.84 2.51
C CYS A 86 -4.01 -5.66 1.33
N GLU A 87 -4.88 -6.62 1.62
CA GLU A 87 -5.55 -7.40 0.56
C GLU A 87 -6.49 -6.53 -0.28
N ALA A 88 -7.26 -5.61 0.32
CA ALA A 88 -8.13 -4.69 -0.42
C ALA A 88 -7.32 -3.76 -1.35
N VAL A 89 -6.16 -3.26 -0.90
CA VAL A 89 -5.23 -2.48 -1.73
C VAL A 89 -4.74 -3.29 -2.93
N LYS A 90 -4.26 -4.51 -2.70
CA LYS A 90 -3.76 -5.40 -3.77
C LYS A 90 -4.86 -5.85 -4.73
N ALA A 91 -6.06 -6.11 -4.21
CA ALA A 91 -7.21 -6.57 -4.99
C ALA A 91 -7.95 -5.43 -5.71
N CYS A 92 -7.66 -4.17 -5.38
CA CYS A 92 -8.29 -3.02 -6.00
C CYS A 92 -8.18 -3.12 -7.54
N ALA A 93 -9.30 -2.98 -8.24
CA ALA A 93 -9.36 -3.11 -9.70
C ALA A 93 -8.61 -1.99 -10.45
N VAL A 94 -8.33 -0.89 -9.75
CA VAL A 94 -7.60 0.26 -10.30
C VAL A 94 -6.27 0.44 -9.58
N PRO A 95 -5.28 1.12 -10.20
CA PRO A 95 -4.01 1.42 -9.57
C PRO A 95 -4.15 2.19 -8.26
N VAL A 96 -3.30 1.85 -7.29
CA VAL A 96 -3.22 2.51 -5.99
C VAL A 96 -1.85 3.14 -5.84
N ALA A 97 -1.80 4.44 -5.57
CA ALA A 97 -0.59 5.17 -5.24
C ALA A 97 -0.63 5.63 -3.78
N VAL A 98 0.52 5.62 -3.12
CA VAL A 98 0.67 6.16 -1.76
C VAL A 98 1.66 7.31 -1.78
N ALA A 99 1.26 8.45 -1.23
CA ALA A 99 2.13 9.62 -1.01
C ALA A 99 2.64 9.61 0.43
N LEU A 100 3.95 9.50 0.59
CA LEU A 100 4.62 9.24 1.86
C LEU A 100 5.46 10.45 2.28
N ARG A 101 5.04 11.14 3.34
CA ARG A 101 5.78 12.26 3.93
C ARG A 101 6.12 11.93 5.38
N GLY A 102 7.25 12.44 5.87
CA GLY A 102 7.72 12.22 7.23
C GLY A 102 7.82 10.72 7.56
N TYR A 103 7.28 10.25 8.67
CA TYR A 103 7.39 8.84 9.05
C TYR A 103 6.35 7.93 8.40
N CYS A 104 6.79 6.72 8.04
CA CYS A 104 5.96 5.59 7.64
C CYS A 104 6.47 4.33 8.37
N ILE A 105 5.70 3.84 9.35
CA ILE A 105 6.21 2.88 10.34
C ILE A 105 5.31 1.64 10.42
N GLY A 106 5.93 0.45 10.54
CA GLY A 106 5.24 -0.81 10.85
C GLY A 106 4.07 -1.09 9.92
N GLY A 107 2.87 -1.30 10.45
CA GLY A 107 1.68 -1.60 9.67
C GLY A 107 1.33 -0.57 8.58
N ALA A 108 1.76 0.69 8.74
CA ALA A 108 1.60 1.69 7.68
C ALA A 108 2.57 1.43 6.51
N LEU A 109 3.79 0.96 6.79
CA LEU A 109 4.73 0.53 5.77
C LEU A 109 4.21 -0.72 5.04
N GLU A 110 3.51 -1.62 5.75
CA GLU A 110 2.88 -2.79 5.13
C GLU A 110 1.74 -2.40 4.17
N ILE A 111 0.91 -1.41 4.52
CA ILE A 111 -0.10 -0.86 3.59
C ILE A 111 0.59 -0.23 2.37
N ALA A 112 1.67 0.54 2.57
CA ALA A 112 2.44 1.12 1.47
C ALA A 112 3.08 0.03 0.59
N ALA A 113 3.57 -1.07 1.17
CA ALA A 113 4.12 -2.21 0.43
C ALA A 113 3.08 -2.92 -0.45
N ALA A 114 1.81 -2.91 -0.05
CA ALA A 114 0.70 -3.49 -0.81
C ALA A 114 0.29 -2.65 -2.04
N ALA A 115 0.64 -1.36 -2.10
CA ALA A 115 0.26 -0.45 -3.17
C ALA A 115 1.07 -0.68 -4.46
N ASP A 116 0.55 -0.19 -5.59
CA ASP A 116 1.24 -0.26 -6.88
C ASP A 116 2.38 0.77 -6.96
N PHE A 117 2.13 2.01 -6.52
CA PHE A 117 3.12 3.09 -6.54
C PHE A 117 3.34 3.68 -5.14
N ARG A 118 4.58 4.03 -4.84
CA ARG A 118 5.02 4.66 -3.58
C ARG A 118 5.86 5.87 -3.92
N VAL A 119 5.36 7.06 -3.60
CA VAL A 119 6.08 8.32 -3.80
C VAL A 119 6.50 8.87 -2.44
N GLY A 120 7.79 8.97 -2.22
CA GLY A 120 8.39 9.48 -0.99
C GLY A 120 8.78 10.95 -1.10
N GLY A 121 8.49 11.73 -0.06
CA GLY A 121 9.11 13.03 0.14
C GLY A 121 10.57 12.86 0.62
N GLU A 122 11.46 13.79 0.26
CA GLU A 122 12.91 13.71 0.53
C GLU A 122 13.27 13.58 2.02
N ARG A 123 12.43 14.08 2.92
CA ARG A 123 12.60 13.98 4.37
C ARG A 123 11.83 12.82 4.99
N SER A 124 11.18 11.98 4.18
CA SER A 124 10.49 10.81 4.70
C SER A 124 11.46 9.76 5.22
N TRP A 125 11.02 8.99 6.22
CA TRP A 125 11.80 7.92 6.79
C TRP A 125 10.89 6.74 7.18
N TYR A 126 11.47 5.55 7.21
CA TYR A 126 10.77 4.29 7.27
C TYR A 126 11.37 3.38 8.32
N SER A 127 10.53 2.59 9.00
CA SER A 127 11.00 1.61 9.99
C SER A 127 10.00 0.48 10.18
N MET A 128 10.51 -0.71 10.50
CA MET A 128 9.74 -1.87 10.96
C MET A 128 10.19 -2.19 12.40
N PRO A 129 9.61 -1.53 13.43
CA PRO A 129 10.13 -1.60 14.80
C PRO A 129 9.62 -2.78 15.62
N GLU A 130 8.83 -3.69 15.02
CA GLU A 130 8.11 -4.77 15.70
C GLU A 130 9.01 -5.63 16.58
N VAL A 131 10.21 -5.98 16.11
CA VAL A 131 11.17 -6.79 16.89
C VAL A 131 11.62 -6.12 18.19
N ARG A 132 11.58 -4.77 18.26
CA ARG A 132 11.95 -4.02 19.48
C ARG A 132 10.86 -4.05 20.55
N ILE A 133 9.64 -4.34 20.16
CA ILE A 133 8.50 -4.48 21.07
C ILE A 133 8.09 -5.95 21.26
N GLY A 134 8.97 -6.88 20.86
CA GLY A 134 8.83 -8.31 21.13
C GLY A 134 7.85 -9.07 20.24
N ILE A 135 7.50 -8.52 19.07
CA ILE A 135 6.65 -9.21 18.08
C ILE A 135 7.36 -9.28 16.71
N PRO A 136 7.07 -10.30 15.89
CA PRO A 136 7.60 -10.36 14.53
C PRO A 136 6.85 -9.40 13.61
N SER A 137 7.52 -8.88 12.57
CA SER A 137 6.87 -8.28 11.41
C SER A 137 6.18 -9.39 10.61
N VAL A 138 4.94 -9.15 10.16
CA VAL A 138 4.08 -10.15 9.51
C VAL A 138 3.46 -9.57 8.23
N LEU A 139 2.42 -10.20 7.67
CA LEU A 139 1.65 -9.72 6.52
C LEU A 139 2.53 -9.31 5.33
N GLU A 140 2.48 -8.02 4.93
CA GLU A 140 3.23 -7.51 3.79
C GLU A 140 4.73 -7.38 4.04
N ALA A 141 5.21 -7.52 5.27
CA ALA A 141 6.64 -7.69 5.54
C ALA A 141 7.22 -8.88 4.75
N ALA A 142 6.41 -9.91 4.48
CA ALA A 142 6.78 -11.04 3.63
C ALA A 142 7.09 -10.63 2.17
N ASN A 143 6.57 -9.51 1.69
CA ASN A 143 6.80 -9.01 0.33
C ASN A 143 7.93 -7.99 0.22
N LEU A 144 8.46 -7.48 1.32
CA LEU A 144 9.52 -6.46 1.30
C LEU A 144 10.75 -6.92 0.52
N HIS A 145 11.14 -8.20 0.62
CA HIS A 145 12.28 -8.72 -0.12
C HIS A 145 12.11 -8.66 -1.65
N ARG A 146 10.87 -8.70 -2.14
CA ARG A 146 10.56 -8.54 -3.58
C ARG A 146 10.63 -7.09 -4.03
N LEU A 147 10.32 -6.16 -3.12
CA LEU A 147 10.29 -4.72 -3.40
C LEU A 147 11.66 -4.05 -3.24
N MET A 148 12.51 -4.56 -2.33
CA MET A 148 13.77 -3.89 -1.97
C MET A 148 14.98 -4.83 -1.85
N GLY A 149 14.83 -6.08 -2.26
CA GLY A 149 15.84 -7.12 -2.15
C GLY A 149 15.96 -7.68 -0.73
N TRP A 150 16.38 -8.97 -0.62
CA TRP A 150 16.46 -9.70 0.64
C TRP A 150 17.32 -8.99 1.69
N THR A 151 18.51 -8.55 1.29
CA THR A 151 19.49 -7.92 2.20
C THR A 151 18.91 -6.68 2.89
N LYS A 152 18.25 -5.80 2.12
CA LYS A 152 17.68 -4.57 2.67
C LYS A 152 16.41 -4.83 3.46
N ALA A 153 15.59 -5.77 3.05
CA ALA A 153 14.43 -6.20 3.84
C ALA A 153 14.86 -6.80 5.19
N ALA A 154 15.86 -7.68 5.20
CA ALA A 154 16.41 -8.26 6.44
C ALA A 154 17.01 -7.17 7.35
N GLU A 155 17.78 -6.23 6.80
CA GLU A 155 18.34 -5.11 7.56
C GLU A 155 17.22 -4.26 8.19
N LEU A 156 16.21 -3.87 7.43
CA LEU A 156 15.08 -3.06 7.90
C LEU A 156 14.32 -3.75 9.05
N ILE A 157 13.99 -5.02 8.89
CA ILE A 157 13.18 -5.78 9.85
C ILE A 157 14.00 -6.14 11.09
N LEU A 158 15.21 -6.71 10.93
CA LEU A 158 15.97 -7.25 12.05
C LEU A 158 16.63 -6.16 12.90
N THR A 159 17.04 -5.05 12.31
CA THR A 159 17.64 -3.94 13.07
C THR A 159 16.60 -2.95 13.59
N ALA A 160 15.41 -2.91 12.97
CA ALA A 160 14.37 -1.92 13.24
C ALA A 160 14.90 -0.47 13.21
N ARG A 161 16.00 -0.21 12.47
CA ARG A 161 16.51 1.15 12.33
C ARG A 161 15.66 1.96 11.35
N ARG A 162 15.84 3.25 11.40
CA ARG A 162 15.25 4.14 10.39
C ARG A 162 16.01 4.02 9.07
N PHE A 163 15.29 3.87 7.98
CA PHE A 163 15.77 4.04 6.62
C PHE A 163 15.35 5.42 6.13
N SER A 164 16.26 6.13 5.50
CA SER A 164 15.93 7.41 4.84
C SER A 164 15.17 7.19 3.54
N ALA A 165 14.54 8.22 3.02
CA ALA A 165 13.89 8.21 1.72
C ALA A 165 14.87 7.81 0.59
N GLN A 166 16.10 8.30 0.64
CA GLN A 166 17.16 7.98 -0.33
C GLN A 166 17.59 6.50 -0.25
N GLU A 167 17.60 5.91 0.95
CA GLU A 167 17.86 4.47 1.08
C GLU A 167 16.71 3.64 0.48
N MET A 168 15.46 4.05 0.72
CA MET A 168 14.27 3.36 0.18
C MET A 168 14.14 3.52 -1.34
N GLU A 169 14.54 4.65 -1.90
CA GLU A 169 14.63 4.84 -3.35
C GLU A 169 15.71 3.93 -3.96
N ARG A 170 16.93 3.98 -3.42
CA ARG A 170 18.06 3.19 -3.93
C ARG A 170 17.82 1.68 -3.90
N CYS A 171 17.06 1.19 -2.96
CA CYS A 171 16.71 -0.25 -2.91
C CYS A 171 15.46 -0.60 -3.72
N GLY A 172 14.81 0.37 -4.39
CA GLY A 172 13.68 0.13 -5.28
C GLY A 172 12.31 0.09 -4.57
N PHE A 173 12.24 0.39 -3.28
CA PHE A 173 10.96 0.45 -2.58
C PHE A 173 10.10 1.64 -3.06
N LEU A 174 10.70 2.82 -3.22
CA LEU A 174 10.00 3.98 -3.74
C LEU A 174 10.00 3.99 -5.28
N THR A 175 8.85 4.31 -5.85
CA THR A 175 8.66 4.55 -7.28
C THR A 175 9.28 5.89 -7.70
N ALA A 176 9.21 6.88 -6.82
CA ALA A 176 9.80 8.19 -7.01
C ALA A 176 10.13 8.84 -5.66
N LEU A 177 11.16 9.69 -5.67
CA LEU A 177 11.57 10.54 -4.56
C LEU A 177 11.50 12.01 -5.05
N VAL A 178 10.79 12.85 -4.30
CA VAL A 178 10.51 14.24 -4.67
C VAL A 178 10.54 15.13 -3.43
N PRO A 179 10.62 16.47 -3.58
CA PRO A 179 10.38 17.37 -2.45
C PRO A 179 9.10 17.04 -1.70
N ASP A 180 9.09 17.15 -0.37
CA ASP A 180 7.94 16.74 0.45
C ASP A 180 6.60 17.33 -0.01
N ALA A 181 6.60 18.59 -0.45
CA ALA A 181 5.40 19.27 -0.93
C ALA A 181 4.85 18.69 -2.25
N GLU A 182 5.66 17.96 -2.99
CA GLU A 182 5.31 17.40 -4.30
C GLU A 182 4.88 15.92 -4.23
N ALA A 183 4.96 15.29 -3.08
CA ALA A 183 4.69 13.85 -2.97
C ALA A 183 3.27 13.48 -3.43
N GLU A 184 2.26 14.24 -3.06
CA GLU A 184 0.87 13.99 -3.46
C GLU A 184 0.64 14.28 -4.94
N SER A 185 1.14 15.40 -5.45
CA SER A 185 0.98 15.76 -6.87
C SER A 185 1.70 14.77 -7.79
N ARG A 186 2.88 14.28 -7.39
CA ARG A 186 3.60 13.26 -8.17
C ARG A 186 2.90 11.90 -8.15
N ALA A 187 2.34 11.50 -6.99
CA ALA A 187 1.54 10.28 -6.90
C ALA A 187 0.26 10.38 -7.74
N LEU A 188 -0.41 11.53 -7.71
CA LEU A 188 -1.58 11.81 -8.55
C LEU A 188 -1.21 11.76 -10.04
N ALA A 189 -0.08 12.35 -10.45
CA ALA A 189 0.39 12.30 -11.84
C ALA A 189 0.57 10.86 -12.34
N LEU A 190 1.16 9.96 -11.52
CA LEU A 190 1.28 8.53 -11.87
C LEU A 190 -0.09 7.88 -12.09
N LEU A 191 -1.08 8.18 -11.25
CA LEU A 191 -2.44 7.65 -11.40
C LEU A 191 -3.11 8.19 -12.67
N LEU A 192 -2.96 9.47 -12.98
CA LEU A 192 -3.50 10.07 -14.20
C LEU A 192 -2.85 9.49 -15.47
N GLU A 193 -1.55 9.19 -15.44
CA GLU A 193 -0.86 8.47 -16.51
C GLU A 193 -1.50 7.09 -16.75
N THR A 194 -1.81 6.34 -15.69
CA THR A 194 -2.47 5.03 -15.81
C THR A 194 -3.93 5.15 -16.24
N ALA A 195 -4.62 6.23 -15.88
CA ALA A 195 -6.02 6.46 -16.22
C ALA A 195 -6.28 6.62 -17.73
N LEU A 196 -5.23 6.80 -18.54
CA LEU A 196 -5.31 6.78 -20.02
C LEU A 196 -5.55 5.38 -20.59
N ALA A 197 -5.23 4.34 -19.83
CA ALA A 197 -5.44 2.95 -20.24
C ALA A 197 -6.87 2.49 -19.91
N ASP A 198 -7.31 1.43 -20.56
CA ASP A 198 -8.58 0.78 -20.26
C ASP A 198 -8.59 0.21 -18.84
N ARG A 199 -9.64 0.52 -18.06
CA ARG A 199 -9.79 0.12 -16.66
C ARG A 199 -9.76 -1.40 -16.47
N GLU A 200 -10.42 -2.14 -17.35
CA GLU A 200 -10.50 -3.59 -17.22
C GLU A 200 -9.19 -4.26 -17.58
N VAL A 201 -8.45 -3.70 -18.54
CA VAL A 201 -7.10 -4.16 -18.88
C VAL A 201 -6.14 -3.92 -17.70
N LEU A 202 -6.24 -2.77 -17.03
CA LEU A 202 -5.47 -2.51 -15.80
C LEU A 202 -5.83 -3.49 -14.68
N ALA A 203 -7.12 -3.78 -14.49
CA ALA A 203 -7.56 -4.77 -13.51
C ALA A 203 -7.03 -6.17 -13.83
N GLN A 204 -7.01 -6.58 -15.10
CA GLN A 204 -6.40 -7.84 -15.54
C GLN A 204 -4.89 -7.85 -15.24
N GLN A 205 -4.20 -6.76 -15.57
CA GLN A 205 -2.76 -6.67 -15.32
C GLN A 205 -2.43 -6.76 -13.83
N LYS A 206 -3.22 -6.14 -12.96
CA LYS A 206 -3.06 -6.27 -11.50
C LYS A 206 -3.30 -7.70 -11.02
N ARG A 207 -4.29 -8.42 -11.57
CA ARG A 207 -4.47 -9.86 -11.28
C ARG A 207 -3.27 -10.68 -11.71
N LEU A 208 -2.71 -10.41 -12.89
CA LEU A 208 -1.48 -11.06 -13.36
C LEU A 208 -0.29 -10.82 -12.43
N PHE A 209 -0.11 -9.59 -11.93
CA PHE A 209 0.95 -9.31 -10.95
C PHE A 209 0.79 -10.16 -9.69
N ARG A 210 -0.43 -10.34 -9.18
CA ARG A 210 -0.69 -11.23 -8.04
C ARG A 210 -0.39 -12.69 -8.35
N THR A 211 -0.76 -13.17 -9.53
CA THR A 211 -0.43 -14.51 -9.98
C THR A 211 1.10 -14.70 -10.03
N TRP A 212 1.82 -13.77 -10.65
CA TRP A 212 3.29 -13.85 -10.76
C TRP A 212 4.01 -13.80 -9.40
N GLN A 213 3.42 -13.12 -8.43
CA GLN A 213 3.96 -13.09 -7.06
C GLN A 213 3.76 -14.41 -6.29
N ASN A 214 2.78 -15.23 -6.67
CA ASN A 214 2.33 -16.37 -5.89
C ASN A 214 2.52 -17.72 -6.59
N THR A 215 3.00 -17.76 -7.84
CA THR A 215 3.17 -18.98 -8.62
C THR A 215 4.59 -19.09 -9.18
N PHE A 216 4.97 -20.31 -9.59
CA PHE A 216 6.22 -20.51 -10.31
C PHE A 216 6.14 -19.90 -11.71
N GLU A 217 7.30 -19.50 -12.28
CA GLU A 217 7.40 -18.80 -13.56
C GLU A 217 6.61 -19.50 -14.69
N ARG A 218 6.70 -20.82 -14.78
CA ARG A 218 6.04 -21.60 -15.84
C ARG A 218 4.53 -21.49 -15.80
N GLU A 219 3.94 -21.57 -14.61
CA GLU A 219 2.50 -21.43 -14.38
C GLU A 219 2.06 -19.98 -14.60
N ALA A 220 2.85 -19.01 -14.16
CA ALA A 220 2.62 -17.59 -14.38
C ALA A 220 2.59 -17.24 -15.88
N VAL A 221 3.52 -17.77 -16.68
CA VAL A 221 3.55 -17.59 -18.14
C VAL A 221 2.34 -18.26 -18.81
N ALA A 222 1.94 -19.44 -18.35
CA ALA A 222 0.78 -20.14 -18.89
C ALA A 222 -0.52 -19.38 -18.62
N ASP A 223 -0.67 -18.82 -17.42
CA ASP A 223 -1.85 -18.02 -17.04
C ASP A 223 -1.92 -16.68 -17.81
N SER A 224 -0.78 -16.06 -18.07
CA SER A 224 -0.71 -14.82 -18.87
C SER A 224 -1.32 -14.98 -20.25
N ARG A 225 -1.20 -16.16 -20.88
CA ARG A 225 -1.79 -16.45 -22.21
C ARG A 225 -3.32 -16.46 -22.15
N LYS A 226 -3.91 -16.96 -21.06
CA LYS A 226 -5.37 -16.97 -20.88
C LYS A 226 -5.91 -15.55 -20.73
N GLU A 227 -5.26 -14.74 -19.87
CA GLU A 227 -5.64 -13.34 -19.67
C GLU A 227 -5.49 -12.53 -20.97
N PHE A 228 -4.46 -12.80 -21.77
CA PHE A 228 -4.30 -12.19 -23.09
C PHE A 228 -5.48 -12.52 -24.03
N ALA A 229 -5.87 -13.79 -24.10
CA ALA A 229 -7.03 -14.21 -24.92
C ALA A 229 -8.34 -13.57 -24.45
N LEU A 230 -8.56 -13.45 -23.14
CA LEU A 230 -9.73 -12.78 -22.55
C LEU A 230 -9.80 -11.29 -22.91
N ALA A 231 -8.67 -10.60 -23.04
CA ALA A 231 -8.64 -9.20 -23.46
C ALA A 231 -9.13 -9.02 -24.90
N PHE A 232 -8.90 -10.00 -25.79
CA PHE A 232 -9.42 -9.97 -27.17
C PHE A 232 -10.90 -10.35 -27.26
N ALA A 233 -11.35 -11.32 -26.47
CA ALA A 233 -12.77 -11.71 -26.45
C ALA A 233 -13.72 -10.55 -26.10
N ARG A 234 -13.26 -9.58 -25.30
CA ARG A 234 -14.04 -8.38 -24.95
C ARG A 234 -14.12 -7.32 -26.05
N ARG A 235 -13.23 -7.36 -27.06
CA ARG A 235 -13.24 -6.41 -28.18
C ARG A 235 -14.23 -6.79 -29.28
N GLU A 236 -14.73 -8.04 -29.26
CA GLU A 236 -15.65 -8.59 -30.24
C GLU A 236 -17.12 -8.47 -29.81
N GLY A 237 -17.43 -8.02 -28.58
CA GLY A 237 -18.77 -7.79 -28.04
C GLY A 237 -19.05 -6.31 -27.82
#